data_e2aea115bb7bb3b1791255f287b21a50
#
_entry.id   e2aea115bb7bb3b1791255f287b21a50
#
_cell.length_a   1.000
_cell.length_b   1.000
_cell.length_c   1.000
_cell.angle_alpha   90.00
_cell.angle_beta   90.00
_cell.angle_gamma   90.00
#
_symmetry.space_group_name_H-M   'P 1'
#
loop_
_entity.id
_entity.type
_entity.pdbx_description
1 polymer ?
#
loop_
_entity_poly.entity_id
_entity_poly.type
_entity_poly.pdbx_seq_one_letter_code
_entity_poly.pdbx_strand_id
1 'polypeptide(L)'
;MLKKIGPRKIEYELQAAGVDRETAASAVRENNNEERERHDIRALHEKRKRMLVLRHGEAYLDTPVGRNNLIGYLLKQGYDAALVRSVVKETPVADD
;
A
#
# COMPACT_ATOMS: atom_id res chain seq x y z
N MET A 1 4.65 15.26 -10.01
CA MET A 1 5.09 14.16 -9.14
C MET A 1 4.04 13.06 -9.08
N LEU A 2 4.46 11.85 -9.27
CA LEU A 2 3.53 10.74 -9.30
C LEU A 2 3.17 10.29 -7.89
N LYS A 3 1.89 10.09 -7.66
CA LYS A 3 1.43 9.53 -6.39
C LYS A 3 1.66 8.03 -6.40
N LYS A 4 2.01 7.49 -5.24
CA LYS A 4 2.11 6.04 -5.08
C LYS A 4 0.73 5.48 -4.81
N ILE A 5 0.11 4.95 -5.85
CA ILE A 5 -1.21 4.33 -5.75
C ILE A 5 -1.13 2.90 -6.28
N GLY A 6 -1.94 2.03 -5.72
CA GLY A 6 -1.95 0.63 -6.10
C GLY A 6 -2.68 0.38 -7.40
N PRO A 7 -2.44 -0.79 -8.02
CA PRO A 7 -3.02 -1.13 -9.32
C PRO A 7 -4.54 -1.16 -9.34
N ARG A 8 -5.18 -1.60 -8.27
CA ARG A 8 -6.63 -1.65 -8.22
C ARG A 8 -7.26 -0.26 -8.27
N LYS A 9 -6.63 0.69 -7.62
CA LYS A 9 -7.10 2.07 -7.63
C LYS A 9 -6.90 2.70 -8.99
N ILE A 10 -5.77 2.42 -9.63
CA ILE A 10 -5.48 2.89 -10.97
C ILE A 10 -6.53 2.34 -11.95
N GLU A 11 -6.80 1.05 -11.88
CA GLU A 11 -7.80 0.41 -12.74
C GLU A 11 -9.17 1.04 -12.57
N TYR A 12 -9.58 1.28 -11.32
CA TYR A 12 -10.84 1.92 -11.03
C TYR A 12 -10.91 3.32 -11.63
N GLU A 13 -9.85 4.10 -11.47
CA GLU A 13 -9.80 5.46 -12.00
C GLU A 13 -9.85 5.49 -13.52
N LEU A 14 -9.19 4.54 -14.17
CA LEU A 14 -9.23 4.43 -15.62
C LEU A 14 -10.64 4.09 -16.10
N GLN A 15 -11.30 3.17 -15.43
CA GLN A 15 -12.69 2.82 -15.77
C GLN A 15 -13.63 3.99 -15.56
N ALA A 16 -13.46 4.72 -14.47
CA ALA A 16 -14.27 5.91 -14.18
C ALA A 16 -14.05 7.01 -15.22
N ALA A 17 -12.87 7.06 -15.84
CA ALA A 17 -12.57 8.01 -16.90
C ALA A 17 -13.07 7.55 -18.27
N GLY A 18 -13.77 6.42 -18.34
CA GLY A 18 -14.33 5.93 -19.58
C GLY A 18 -13.46 4.92 -20.32
N VAL A 19 -12.38 4.47 -19.71
CA VAL A 19 -11.51 3.48 -20.31
C VAL A 19 -12.16 2.11 -20.14
N ASP A 20 -12.15 1.33 -21.22
CA ASP A 20 -12.69 -0.02 -21.22
C ASP A 20 -11.99 -0.89 -20.18
N ARG A 21 -12.74 -1.80 -19.55
CA ARG A 21 -12.24 -2.65 -18.49
C ARG A 21 -11.02 -3.46 -18.90
N GLU A 22 -11.06 -4.07 -20.09
CA GLU A 22 -9.92 -4.86 -20.59
C GLU A 22 -8.71 -3.98 -20.83
N THR A 23 -8.93 -2.81 -21.42
CA THR A 23 -7.85 -1.87 -21.69
C THR A 23 -7.25 -1.36 -20.38
N ALA A 24 -8.09 -1.05 -19.40
CA ALA A 24 -7.62 -0.61 -18.10
C ALA A 24 -6.80 -1.69 -17.41
N ALA A 25 -7.28 -2.93 -17.45
CA ALA A 25 -6.57 -4.05 -16.82
C ALA A 25 -5.23 -4.32 -17.52
N SER A 26 -5.20 -4.22 -18.85
CA SER A 26 -3.96 -4.39 -19.61
C SER A 26 -2.95 -3.29 -19.29
N ALA A 27 -3.41 -2.05 -19.24
CA ALA A 27 -2.54 -0.93 -18.93
C ALA A 27 -1.92 -1.08 -17.54
N VAL A 28 -2.72 -1.51 -16.57
CA VAL A 28 -2.23 -1.74 -15.21
C VAL A 28 -1.20 -2.86 -15.21
N ARG A 29 -1.48 -3.95 -15.91
CA ARG A 29 -0.55 -5.10 -15.98
C ARG A 29 0.78 -4.73 -16.63
N GLU A 30 0.75 -3.97 -17.71
CA GLU A 30 1.96 -3.54 -18.40
C GLU A 30 2.85 -2.66 -17.55
N ASN A 31 2.23 -1.82 -16.72
CA ASN A 31 2.96 -0.87 -15.90
C ASN A 31 3.20 -1.34 -14.48
N ASN A 32 2.65 -2.50 -14.12
CA ASN A 32 2.76 -3.01 -12.78
C ASN A 32 3.80 -4.12 -12.70
N ASN A 33 4.69 -3.98 -11.72
CA ASN A 33 5.76 -4.92 -11.44
C ASN A 33 5.70 -5.22 -9.95
N GLU A 34 5.71 -6.49 -9.58
CA GLU A 34 5.59 -6.87 -8.18
C GLU A 34 6.70 -6.27 -7.31
N GLU A 35 7.92 -6.24 -7.80
CA GLU A 35 9.03 -5.63 -7.07
C GLU A 35 8.81 -4.16 -6.84
N ARG A 36 8.31 -3.47 -7.85
CA ARG A 36 8.01 -2.05 -7.75
C ARG A 36 6.88 -1.81 -6.78
N GLU A 37 5.86 -2.66 -6.84
CA GLU A 37 4.74 -2.57 -5.91
C GLU A 37 5.20 -2.80 -4.48
N ARG A 38 6.04 -3.79 -4.24
CA ARG A 38 6.62 -4.04 -2.92
C ARG A 38 7.43 -2.85 -2.43
N HIS A 39 8.22 -2.27 -3.32
CA HIS A 39 9.01 -1.09 -3.00
C HIS A 39 8.11 0.07 -2.57
N ASP A 40 7.06 0.32 -3.32
CA ASP A 40 6.12 1.39 -3.03
C ASP A 40 5.39 1.16 -1.72
N ILE A 41 4.99 -0.09 -1.46
CA ILE A 41 4.32 -0.45 -0.21
C ILE A 41 5.26 -0.20 0.97
N ARG A 42 6.53 -0.60 0.85
CA ARG A 42 7.52 -0.38 1.91
C ARG A 42 7.71 1.10 2.21
N ALA A 43 7.80 1.91 1.17
CA ALA A 43 7.97 3.34 1.33
C ALA A 43 6.78 3.98 2.04
N LEU A 44 5.57 3.61 1.63
CA LEU A 44 4.35 4.11 2.26
C LEU A 44 4.19 3.59 3.68
N HIS A 45 4.58 2.33 3.90
CA HIS A 45 4.55 1.71 5.23
C HIS A 45 5.42 2.49 6.20
N GLU A 46 6.67 2.77 5.80
CA GLU A 46 7.59 3.53 6.65
C GLU A 46 7.07 4.93 6.94
N LYS A 47 6.56 5.58 5.93
CA LYS A 47 6.03 6.94 6.08
C LYS A 47 4.85 6.97 7.05
N ARG A 48 3.92 6.04 6.89
CA ARG A 48 2.74 5.96 7.76
C ARG A 48 3.13 5.57 9.17
N LYS A 49 4.07 4.64 9.30
CA LYS A 49 4.59 4.20 10.58
C LYS A 49 5.16 5.36 11.38
N ARG A 50 6.00 6.18 10.75
CA ARG A 50 6.57 7.36 11.42
C ARG A 50 5.48 8.32 11.89
N MET A 51 4.49 8.54 11.05
CA MET A 51 3.39 9.43 11.39
C MET A 51 2.62 8.94 12.60
N LEU A 52 2.34 7.65 12.64
CA LEU A 52 1.61 7.04 13.75
C LEU A 52 2.43 7.07 15.05
N VAL A 53 3.73 6.84 14.95
CA VAL A 53 4.61 6.91 16.10
C VAL A 53 4.66 8.34 16.68
N LEU A 54 4.74 9.32 15.80
CA LEU A 54 4.74 10.72 16.23
C LEU A 54 3.43 11.11 16.91
N ARG A 55 2.33 10.51 16.46
CA ARG A 55 1.01 10.85 16.95
C ARG A 55 0.61 10.07 18.19
N HIS A 56 0.96 8.81 18.27
CA HIS A 56 0.48 7.89 19.30
C HIS A 56 1.58 7.21 20.11
N GLY A 57 2.83 7.32 19.69
CA GLY A 57 3.95 6.64 20.34
C GLY A 57 4.22 5.26 19.71
N GLU A 58 5.39 4.72 19.99
CA GLU A 58 5.82 3.45 19.41
C GLU A 58 4.94 2.27 19.79
N ALA A 59 4.47 2.26 21.03
CA ALA A 59 3.64 1.17 21.53
C ALA A 59 2.34 1.01 20.76
N TYR A 60 1.86 2.08 20.14
CA TYR A 60 0.63 2.04 19.35
C TYR A 60 0.72 1.03 18.21
N LEU A 61 1.91 0.88 17.61
CA LEU A 61 2.11 -0.05 16.49
C LEU A 61 1.99 -1.52 16.91
N ASP A 62 2.14 -1.79 18.19
CA ASP A 62 2.01 -3.15 18.71
C ASP A 62 0.56 -3.51 19.05
N THR A 63 -0.33 -2.54 18.99
CA THR A 63 -1.73 -2.79 19.27
C THR A 63 -2.47 -3.25 18.01
N PRO A 64 -3.55 -4.03 18.15
CA PRO A 64 -4.35 -4.41 16.99
C PRO A 64 -4.90 -3.21 16.23
N VAL A 65 -5.27 -2.15 16.95
CA VAL A 65 -5.77 -0.93 16.33
C VAL A 65 -4.69 -0.27 15.46
N GLY A 66 -3.47 -0.18 15.95
CA GLY A 66 -2.36 0.39 15.21
C GLY A 66 -2.01 -0.41 13.97
N ARG A 67 -1.96 -1.73 14.11
CA ARG A 67 -1.70 -2.62 12.97
C ARG A 67 -2.78 -2.50 11.90
N ASN A 68 -4.04 -2.50 12.33
CA ASN A 68 -5.16 -2.38 11.41
C ASN A 68 -5.17 -1.03 10.70
N ASN A 69 -4.80 0.03 11.42
CA ASN A 69 -4.67 1.36 10.83
C ASN A 69 -3.65 1.36 9.70
N LEU A 70 -2.49 0.78 9.96
CA LEU A 70 -1.40 0.73 9.00
C LEU A 70 -1.76 -0.09 7.77
N ILE A 71 -2.26 -1.30 7.99
CA ILE A 71 -2.67 -2.18 6.89
C ILE A 71 -3.83 -1.56 6.12
N GLY A 72 -4.84 -1.05 6.81
CA GLY A 72 -5.99 -0.42 6.19
C GLY A 72 -5.60 0.76 5.30
N TYR A 73 -4.64 1.55 5.73
CA TYR A 73 -4.12 2.65 4.93
C TYR A 73 -3.55 2.15 3.60
N LEU A 74 -2.73 1.09 3.66
CA LEU A 74 -2.11 0.54 2.46
C LEU A 74 -3.14 -0.09 1.52
N LEU A 75 -4.13 -0.79 2.08
CA LEU A 75 -5.21 -1.36 1.29
C LEU A 75 -6.03 -0.28 0.61
N LYS A 76 -6.23 0.84 1.29
CA LYS A 76 -6.97 1.97 0.76
C LYS A 76 -6.28 2.61 -0.43
N GLN A 77 -4.96 2.44 -0.52
CA GLN A 77 -4.21 2.93 -1.67
C GLN A 77 -4.36 2.03 -2.90
N GLY A 78 -5.02 0.89 -2.75
CA GLY A 78 -5.32 0.01 -3.86
C GLY A 78 -4.30 -1.11 -4.09
N TYR A 79 -3.43 -1.36 -3.14
CA TYR A 79 -2.47 -2.47 -3.24
C TYR A 79 -3.13 -3.79 -2.88
N ASP A 80 -2.58 -4.88 -3.40
CA ASP A 80 -3.09 -6.21 -3.14
C ASP A 80 -2.93 -6.58 -1.66
N ALA A 81 -3.99 -7.14 -1.06
CA ALA A 81 -3.99 -7.46 0.35
C ALA A 81 -2.90 -8.46 0.74
N ALA A 82 -2.71 -9.49 -0.07
CA ALA A 82 -1.70 -10.51 0.21
C ALA A 82 -0.30 -9.90 0.18
N LEU A 83 -0.06 -9.02 -0.79
CA LEU A 83 1.23 -8.36 -0.93
C LEU A 83 1.48 -7.39 0.21
N VAL A 84 0.46 -6.62 0.60
CA VAL A 84 0.57 -5.71 1.75
C VAL A 84 0.92 -6.47 3.01
N ARG A 85 0.23 -7.56 3.28
CA ARG A 85 0.49 -8.38 4.47
C ARG A 85 1.90 -8.97 4.44
N SER A 86 2.34 -9.40 3.26
CA SER A 86 3.67 -9.95 3.08
C SER A 86 4.74 -8.91 3.41
N VAL A 87 4.60 -7.71 2.88
CA VAL A 87 5.56 -6.63 3.12
C VAL A 87 5.58 -6.21 4.59
N VAL A 88 4.40 -6.05 5.19
CA VAL A 88 4.31 -5.67 6.60
C VAL A 88 4.93 -6.73 7.49
N LYS A 89 4.76 -7.99 7.14
CA LYS A 89 5.31 -9.10 7.90
C LYS A 89 6.82 -9.22 7.73
N GLU A 90 7.34 -8.92 6.54
CA GLU A 90 8.78 -8.94 6.26
C GLU A 90 9.54 -7.83 6.97
N THR A 91 8.87 -6.72 7.23
CA THR A 91 9.52 -5.59 7.88
C THR A 91 9.68 -5.91 9.36
N PRO A 92 10.90 -6.23 9.80
CA PRO A 92 11.08 -6.58 11.20
C PRO A 92 10.76 -5.38 12.04
N VAL A 93 10.01 -5.67 13.05
CA VAL A 93 9.77 -4.65 14.04
C VAL A 93 11.09 -4.45 14.72
N ALA A 94 11.76 -3.54 14.29
CA ALA A 94 12.88 -3.08 14.98
C ALA A 94 13.60 -4.05 15.79
N ASP A 95 13.93 -4.80 15.59
CA ASP A 95 14.66 -5.41 16.34
C ASP A 95 15.81 -5.13 16.34
N ASP A 96 15.93 -4.75 16.49
CA ASP A 96 16.84 -4.62 16.64
C ASP A 96 17.31 -4.21 16.74
#